data_5b1444f7c88f9ff62424b99235cdf4c3
#
_entry.id   5b1444f7c88f9ff62424b99235cdf4c3
#
_cell.length_a   1.000
_cell.length_b   1.000
_cell.length_c   1.000
_cell.angle_alpha   90.00
_cell.angle_beta   90.00
_cell.angle_gamma   90.00
#
_symmetry.space_group_name_H-M   'P 1'
#
loop_
_entity.id
_entity.type
_entity.pdbx_description
1 polymer ?
#
loop_
_entity_poly.entity_id
_entity_poly.type
_entity_poly.pdbx_seq_one_letter_code
_entity_poly.pdbx_strand_id
1 'polypeptide(L)'
;LNHLSTSLLKEAANRGIPIVYTLHDYWVMCPRGQFMQTLPEDPDNLWAACDGQEDRKCAERCYARYFSGAPDEYEADVAYWQDWVKRRMAHMREMAELVDVFVAPARYLLERYRHDFGLPERKLIYLDYGFDRKRSANRNRVQESEFTFGYIGTHIPAKGIHDLIRAFGRLAGKARLRIWGRPRGQETAALKDIAASLPPEIGDKIEWMPEYRNQDIVRDVFDRVDAIVVPSVWVENSPLVIHEAQQARVPVITANTGGMAEYVHHEVNGLLFEHRSFAALAQQMQRFVD
;
A
#
# COMPACT_ATOMS: atom_id res chain seq x y z
N LEU A 1 8.99 -15.52 -0.11
CA LEU A 1 8.84 -16.61 0.89
C LEU A 1 7.42 -16.79 1.43
N ASN A 2 6.49 -15.89 1.20
CA ASN A 2 5.13 -15.98 1.77
C ASN A 2 4.40 -17.29 1.38
N HIS A 3 4.76 -17.88 0.25
CA HIS A 3 4.20 -19.14 -0.26
C HIS A 3 5.25 -20.25 -0.36
N LEU A 4 6.48 -20.02 0.10
CA LEU A 4 7.57 -20.98 0.07
C LEU A 4 8.05 -21.29 1.48
N SER A 5 8.56 -22.51 1.67
CA SER A 5 9.22 -22.89 2.90
C SER A 5 10.53 -22.12 3.09
N THR A 6 10.79 -21.66 4.31
CA THR A 6 12.07 -21.06 4.70
C THR A 6 13.23 -22.07 4.66
N SER A 7 12.95 -23.39 4.56
CA SER A 7 13.96 -24.43 4.39
C SER A 7 14.82 -24.23 3.14
N LEU A 8 14.29 -23.49 2.14
CA LEU A 8 15.07 -23.10 0.95
C LEU A 8 16.31 -22.29 1.33
N LEU A 9 16.18 -21.35 2.30
CA LEU A 9 17.33 -20.56 2.75
C LEU A 9 18.36 -21.42 3.47
N LYS A 10 17.91 -22.34 4.33
CA LYS A 10 18.81 -23.30 5.01
C LYS A 10 19.56 -24.17 4.02
N GLU A 11 18.87 -24.70 3.04
CA GLU A 11 19.50 -25.57 2.02
C GLU A 11 20.48 -24.82 1.13
N ALA A 12 20.17 -23.58 0.73
CA ALA A 12 21.09 -22.74 -0.02
C ALA A 12 22.36 -22.43 0.80
N ALA A 13 22.20 -22.04 2.05
CA ALA A 13 23.31 -21.74 2.96
C ALA A 13 24.20 -22.99 3.20
N ASN A 14 23.59 -24.17 3.43
CA ASN A 14 24.31 -25.42 3.61
C ASN A 14 25.15 -25.83 2.38
N ARG A 15 24.76 -25.38 1.20
CA ARG A 15 25.49 -25.59 -0.06
C ARG A 15 26.47 -24.48 -0.40
N GLY A 16 26.63 -23.48 0.47
CA GLY A 16 27.49 -22.32 0.23
C GLY A 16 27.00 -21.41 -0.92
N ILE A 17 25.71 -21.44 -1.23
CA ILE A 17 25.12 -20.59 -2.27
C ILE A 17 24.80 -19.22 -1.65
N PRO A 18 25.35 -18.10 -2.19
CA PRO A 18 25.04 -16.77 -1.71
C PRO A 18 23.55 -16.44 -1.83
N ILE A 19 22.99 -15.81 -0.78
CA ILE A 19 21.57 -15.51 -0.70
C ILE A 19 21.37 -13.99 -0.74
N VAL A 20 20.72 -13.51 -1.81
CA VAL A 20 20.23 -12.14 -1.93
C VAL A 20 18.71 -12.14 -1.71
N TYR A 21 18.25 -11.35 -0.74
CA TYR A 21 16.83 -11.26 -0.40
C TYR A 21 16.28 -9.87 -0.71
N THR A 22 15.38 -9.78 -1.69
CA THR A 22 14.69 -8.52 -2.00
C THR A 22 13.49 -8.32 -1.07
N LEU A 23 13.49 -7.21 -0.37
CA LEU A 23 12.44 -6.80 0.56
C LEU A 23 11.32 -6.12 -0.22
N HIS A 24 10.14 -6.74 -0.29
CA HIS A 24 8.97 -6.17 -0.97
C HIS A 24 7.92 -5.63 -0.01
N ASP A 25 7.97 -6.05 1.24
CA ASP A 25 7.03 -5.72 2.30
C ASP A 25 7.69 -5.90 3.68
N TYR A 26 6.88 -5.87 4.72
CA TYR A 26 7.33 -6.06 6.09
C TYR A 26 7.22 -7.51 6.59
N TRP A 27 7.05 -8.49 5.70
CA TRP A 27 6.71 -9.87 6.08
C TRP A 27 7.71 -10.54 7.01
N VAL A 28 8.99 -10.22 6.90
CA VAL A 28 10.03 -10.78 7.79
C VAL A 28 9.85 -10.28 9.22
N MET A 29 9.51 -8.99 9.41
CA MET A 29 9.40 -8.36 10.72
C MET A 29 7.95 -8.18 11.22
N CYS A 30 6.96 -8.32 10.37
CA CYS A 30 5.55 -8.24 10.73
C CYS A 30 4.83 -9.53 10.34
N PRO A 31 4.20 -10.26 11.29
CA PRO A 31 3.50 -11.51 10.98
C PRO A 31 2.43 -11.39 9.90
N ARG A 32 1.84 -10.20 9.71
CA ARG A 32 0.89 -9.90 8.63
C ARG A 32 1.51 -9.26 7.39
N GLY A 33 2.76 -8.81 7.48
CA GLY A 33 3.50 -8.25 6.36
C GLY A 33 3.16 -6.80 5.98
N GLN A 34 2.25 -6.13 6.69
CA GLN A 34 1.74 -4.82 6.28
C GLN A 34 1.83 -3.73 7.35
N PHE A 35 2.19 -4.05 8.58
CA PHE A 35 2.07 -3.14 9.72
C PHE A 35 0.69 -2.46 9.79
N MET A 36 -0.33 -3.26 9.57
CA MET A 36 -1.73 -2.91 9.76
C MET A 36 -2.32 -3.75 10.88
N GLN A 37 -3.07 -3.13 11.75
CA GLN A 37 -3.73 -3.77 12.89
C GLN A 37 -5.20 -3.40 12.92
N THR A 38 -6.01 -4.18 13.64
CA THR A 38 -7.37 -3.80 13.95
C THR A 38 -7.44 -3.16 15.32
N LEU A 39 -8.29 -2.17 15.46
CA LEU A 39 -8.59 -1.51 16.73
C LEU A 39 -10.00 -1.91 17.13
N PRO A 40 -10.17 -2.75 18.19
CA PRO A 40 -11.49 -3.17 18.64
C PRO A 40 -12.39 -2.02 19.09
N GLU A 41 -11.74 -0.96 19.62
CA GLU A 41 -12.36 0.25 20.12
C GLU A 41 -12.82 1.23 19.02
N ASP A 42 -12.40 1.01 17.79
CA ASP A 42 -12.76 1.85 16.63
C ASP A 42 -13.32 0.99 15.50
N PRO A 43 -14.64 0.70 15.53
CA PRO A 43 -15.28 -0.14 14.54
C PRO A 43 -15.28 0.47 13.12
N ASP A 44 -15.20 1.79 13.01
CA ASP A 44 -15.17 2.49 11.72
C ASP A 44 -13.76 2.50 11.12
N ASN A 45 -12.74 2.29 11.93
CA ASN A 45 -11.33 2.29 11.55
C ASN A 45 -10.72 0.89 11.72
N LEU A 46 -11.30 -0.08 11.05
CA LEU A 46 -10.92 -1.51 11.12
C LEU A 46 -9.44 -1.79 10.81
N TRP A 47 -8.75 -0.83 10.18
CA TRP A 47 -7.36 -0.96 9.76
C TRP A 47 -6.56 0.28 10.15
N ALA A 48 -5.96 0.24 11.34
CA ALA A 48 -5.02 1.26 11.76
C ALA A 48 -3.58 0.90 11.35
N ALA A 49 -2.76 1.90 11.12
CA ALA A 49 -1.33 1.70 10.99
C ALA A 49 -0.76 1.14 12.31
N CYS A 50 0.21 0.24 12.19
CA CYS A 50 0.90 -0.35 13.33
C CYS A 50 2.31 0.24 13.41
N ASP A 51 2.71 0.65 14.60
CA ASP A 51 4.02 1.24 14.89
C ASP A 51 5.17 0.23 14.92
N GLY A 52 4.87 -1.07 15.17
CA GLY A 52 5.89 -2.12 15.20
C GLY A 52 5.36 -3.46 15.68
N GLN A 53 6.18 -4.47 15.64
CA GLN A 53 5.88 -5.81 16.12
C GLN A 53 6.04 -5.88 17.64
N GLU A 54 5.05 -6.47 18.30
CA GLU A 54 5.06 -6.84 19.72
C GLU A 54 4.22 -8.09 19.89
N ASP A 55 4.72 -9.09 20.62
CA ASP A 55 4.14 -10.44 20.64
C ASP A 55 2.68 -10.45 21.09
N ARG A 56 2.36 -9.81 22.24
CA ARG A 56 0.98 -9.77 22.77
C ARG A 56 0.07 -8.89 21.91
N LYS A 57 0.52 -7.71 21.52
CA LYS A 57 -0.24 -6.82 20.62
C LYS A 57 -0.58 -7.51 19.30
N CYS A 58 0.37 -8.20 18.69
CA CYS A 58 0.13 -8.97 17.47
C CYS A 58 -0.87 -10.11 17.69
N ALA A 59 -0.79 -10.80 18.83
CA ALA A 59 -1.74 -11.84 19.19
C ALA A 59 -3.16 -11.28 19.30
N GLU A 60 -3.36 -10.24 20.09
CA GLU A 60 -4.67 -9.61 20.34
C GLU A 60 -5.26 -8.98 19.08
N ARG A 61 -4.51 -8.11 18.40
CA ARG A 61 -5.02 -7.26 17.34
C ARG A 61 -4.96 -7.87 15.94
N CYS A 62 -4.12 -8.90 15.75
CA CYS A 62 -3.89 -9.46 14.41
C CYS A 62 -4.27 -10.94 14.28
N TYR A 63 -4.43 -11.69 15.37
CA TYR A 63 -4.70 -13.14 15.32
C TYR A 63 -5.92 -13.55 16.11
N ALA A 64 -5.94 -13.44 17.45
CA ALA A 64 -7.02 -13.91 18.29
C ALA A 64 -8.37 -13.37 17.84
N ARG A 65 -8.45 -12.10 17.48
CA ARG A 65 -9.67 -11.47 16.97
C ARG A 65 -10.29 -12.20 15.76
N TYR A 66 -9.49 -12.83 14.93
CA TYR A 66 -9.96 -13.52 13.71
C TYR A 66 -10.11 -15.01 13.86
N PHE A 67 -9.41 -15.60 14.85
CA PHE A 67 -9.27 -17.04 14.98
C PHE A 67 -9.70 -17.56 16.33
N SER A 68 -10.18 -16.70 17.24
CA SER A 68 -10.80 -17.14 18.50
C SER A 68 -12.14 -17.80 18.25
N GLY A 69 -12.36 -18.90 18.97
CA GLY A 69 -13.61 -19.65 18.94
C GLY A 69 -14.71 -18.97 19.77
N ALA A 70 -14.70 -19.18 21.07
CA ALA A 70 -15.68 -18.63 21.99
C ALA A 70 -15.12 -17.44 22.78
N PRO A 71 -15.97 -16.50 23.25
CA PRO A 71 -15.52 -15.34 24.01
C PRO A 71 -14.82 -15.68 25.34
N ASP A 72 -15.19 -16.76 25.98
CA ASP A 72 -14.60 -17.27 27.22
C ASP A 72 -13.22 -17.92 27.00
N GLU A 73 -12.87 -18.28 25.77
CA GLU A 73 -11.57 -18.84 25.40
C GLU A 73 -10.57 -17.77 24.94
N TYR A 74 -10.99 -16.50 24.82
CA TYR A 74 -10.21 -15.44 24.22
C TYR A 74 -8.80 -15.26 24.82
N GLU A 75 -8.66 -15.28 26.14
CA GLU A 75 -7.34 -15.14 26.78
C GLU A 75 -6.43 -16.35 26.52
N ALA A 76 -6.98 -17.55 26.40
CA ALA A 76 -6.23 -18.74 26.04
C ALA A 76 -5.75 -18.66 24.59
N ASP A 77 -6.61 -18.15 23.68
CA ASP A 77 -6.26 -17.91 22.28
C ASP A 77 -5.19 -16.82 22.15
N VAL A 78 -5.30 -15.73 22.91
CA VAL A 78 -4.26 -14.68 22.94
C VAL A 78 -2.93 -15.28 23.40
N ALA A 79 -2.91 -16.10 24.45
CA ALA A 79 -1.68 -16.73 24.92
C ALA A 79 -1.07 -17.68 23.86
N TYR A 80 -1.91 -18.47 23.19
CA TYR A 80 -1.48 -19.34 22.08
C TYR A 80 -0.85 -18.54 20.93
N TRP A 81 -1.54 -17.49 20.48
CA TRP A 81 -1.06 -16.67 19.37
C TRP A 81 0.17 -15.84 19.75
N GLN A 82 0.29 -15.41 20.99
CA GLN A 82 1.48 -14.71 21.49
C GLN A 82 2.72 -15.62 21.41
N ASP A 83 2.60 -16.87 21.85
CA ASP A 83 3.68 -17.85 21.73
C ASP A 83 4.01 -18.17 20.27
N TRP A 84 2.99 -18.31 19.43
CA TRP A 84 3.19 -18.50 17.99
C TRP A 84 3.94 -17.34 17.35
N VAL A 85 3.54 -16.08 17.63
CA VAL A 85 4.23 -14.86 17.12
C VAL A 85 5.68 -14.85 17.60
N LYS A 86 5.93 -15.11 18.88
CA LYS A 86 7.28 -15.17 19.44
C LYS A 86 8.17 -16.19 18.72
N ARG A 87 7.68 -17.40 18.53
CA ARG A 87 8.40 -18.47 17.81
C ARG A 87 8.64 -18.08 16.34
N ARG A 88 7.64 -17.51 15.68
CA ARG A 88 7.80 -17.02 14.31
C ARG A 88 8.87 -15.95 14.22
N MET A 89 8.86 -14.98 15.12
CA MET A 89 9.84 -13.89 15.07
C MET A 89 11.27 -14.37 15.36
N ALA A 90 11.42 -15.30 16.29
CA ALA A 90 12.72 -15.96 16.53
C ALA A 90 13.21 -16.70 15.29
N HIS A 91 12.31 -17.48 14.64
CA HIS A 91 12.64 -18.16 13.39
C HIS A 91 13.00 -17.18 12.25
N MET A 92 12.29 -16.05 12.12
CA MET A 92 12.63 -15.06 11.09
C MET A 92 14.01 -14.43 11.31
N ARG A 93 14.40 -14.20 12.56
CA ARG A 93 15.75 -13.72 12.88
C ARG A 93 16.82 -14.76 12.52
N GLU A 94 16.60 -16.03 12.87
CA GLU A 94 17.48 -17.13 12.46
C GLU A 94 17.63 -17.20 10.92
N MET A 95 16.54 -17.07 10.20
CA MET A 95 16.58 -17.08 8.73
C MET A 95 17.30 -15.87 8.15
N ALA A 96 17.17 -14.70 8.78
CA ALA A 96 17.86 -13.48 8.36
C ALA A 96 19.38 -13.56 8.51
N GLU A 97 19.88 -14.35 9.46
CA GLU A 97 21.33 -14.60 9.59
C GLU A 97 21.91 -15.34 8.38
N LEU A 98 21.12 -16.20 7.73
CA LEU A 98 21.53 -16.95 6.55
C LEU A 98 21.62 -16.09 5.28
N VAL A 99 21.00 -14.92 5.26
CA VAL A 99 20.98 -14.02 4.09
C VAL A 99 22.26 -13.20 4.07
N ASP A 100 22.95 -13.18 2.93
CA ASP A 100 24.17 -12.39 2.76
C ASP A 100 23.86 -10.92 2.54
N VAL A 101 22.85 -10.62 1.70
CA VAL A 101 22.45 -9.25 1.34
C VAL A 101 20.95 -9.11 1.27
N PHE A 102 20.44 -8.06 1.90
CA PHE A 102 19.05 -7.59 1.75
C PHE A 102 19.02 -6.37 0.83
N VAL A 103 18.15 -6.42 -0.16
CA VAL A 103 17.91 -5.31 -1.10
C VAL A 103 16.56 -4.69 -0.79
N ALA A 104 16.53 -3.40 -0.48
CA ALA A 104 15.29 -2.65 -0.25
C ALA A 104 15.04 -1.65 -1.39
N PRO A 105 13.81 -1.60 -1.98
CA PRO A 105 13.48 -0.68 -3.06
C PRO A 105 13.21 0.75 -2.58
N ALA A 106 13.05 0.96 -1.28
CA ALA A 106 12.85 2.27 -0.66
C ALA A 106 13.79 2.45 0.54
N ARG A 107 14.30 3.66 0.75
CA ARG A 107 15.12 4.00 1.92
C ARG A 107 14.31 3.86 3.20
N TYR A 108 13.03 4.25 3.18
CA TYR A 108 12.11 4.05 4.29
C TYR A 108 12.06 2.58 4.72
N LEU A 109 11.88 1.65 3.77
CA LEU A 109 11.84 0.22 4.10
C LEU A 109 13.18 -0.27 4.65
N LEU A 110 14.29 0.18 4.07
CA LEU A 110 15.64 -0.14 4.53
C LEU A 110 15.84 0.28 5.99
N GLU A 111 15.47 1.54 6.33
CA GLU A 111 15.58 2.08 7.68
C GLU A 111 14.70 1.33 8.69
N ARG A 112 13.47 0.95 8.28
CA ARG A 112 12.60 0.12 9.12
C ARG A 112 13.24 -1.24 9.43
N TYR A 113 13.85 -1.90 8.43
CA TYR A 113 14.55 -3.16 8.65
C TYR A 113 15.81 -3.01 9.50
N ARG A 114 16.52 -1.91 9.37
CA ARG A 114 17.67 -1.59 10.19
C ARG A 114 17.29 -1.34 11.66
N HIS A 115 16.28 -0.50 11.90
CA HIS A 115 15.91 -0.07 13.25
C HIS A 115 14.97 -1.04 13.95
N ASP A 116 13.89 -1.48 13.29
CA ASP A 116 12.83 -2.26 13.96
C ASP A 116 13.16 -3.75 14.00
N PHE A 117 13.83 -4.27 12.99
CA PHE A 117 14.20 -5.68 12.92
C PHE A 117 15.65 -5.94 13.37
N GLY A 118 16.52 -4.91 13.31
CA GLY A 118 17.90 -5.00 13.74
C GLY A 118 18.85 -5.60 12.72
N LEU A 119 18.55 -5.50 11.41
CA LEU A 119 19.50 -5.95 10.40
C LEU A 119 20.75 -5.08 10.38
N PRO A 120 21.95 -5.68 10.34
CA PRO A 120 23.21 -4.93 10.29
C PRO A 120 23.34 -4.19 8.95
N GLU A 121 23.81 -2.94 9.01
CA GLU A 121 23.96 -2.05 7.85
C GLU A 121 24.77 -2.70 6.72
N ARG A 122 25.82 -3.46 7.05
CA ARG A 122 26.64 -4.17 6.05
C ARG A 122 25.88 -5.17 5.18
N LYS A 123 24.70 -5.63 5.61
CA LYS A 123 23.82 -6.53 4.85
C LYS A 123 22.73 -5.80 4.07
N LEU A 124 22.59 -4.47 4.22
CA LEU A 124 21.50 -3.68 3.66
C LEU A 124 21.96 -2.89 2.44
N ILE A 125 21.28 -3.04 1.33
CA ILE A 125 21.52 -2.28 0.09
C ILE A 125 20.21 -1.64 -0.37
N TYR A 126 20.27 -0.31 -0.61
CA TYR A 126 19.19 0.37 -1.32
C TYR A 126 19.37 0.17 -2.83
N LEU A 127 18.36 -0.35 -3.47
CA LEU A 127 18.29 -0.46 -4.92
C LEU A 127 16.82 -0.34 -5.35
N ASP A 128 16.50 0.77 -5.97
CA ASP A 128 15.17 1.05 -6.49
C ASP A 128 14.79 0.11 -7.64
N TYR A 129 13.50 0.03 -7.95
CA TYR A 129 13.01 -0.76 -9.06
C TYR A 129 13.49 -0.24 -10.41
N GLY A 130 13.83 -1.15 -11.30
CA GLY A 130 14.09 -0.83 -12.70
C GLY A 130 12.79 -0.70 -13.50
N PHE A 131 12.70 0.34 -14.32
CA PHE A 131 11.55 0.57 -15.20
C PHE A 131 11.99 0.77 -16.64
N ASP A 132 11.20 0.24 -17.59
CA ASP A 132 11.41 0.52 -19.01
C ASP A 132 10.82 1.89 -19.38
N ARG A 133 11.69 2.89 -19.47
CA ARG A 133 11.30 4.29 -19.80
C ARG A 133 10.64 4.41 -21.17
N LYS A 134 10.97 3.54 -22.13
CA LYS A 134 10.40 3.59 -23.48
C LYS A 134 8.90 3.32 -23.47
N ARG A 135 8.47 2.49 -22.52
CA ARG A 135 7.08 2.10 -22.36
C ARG A 135 6.16 3.28 -22.02
N SER A 136 6.66 4.24 -21.25
CA SER A 136 5.89 5.38 -20.74
C SER A 136 6.09 6.67 -21.55
N ALA A 137 7.01 6.66 -22.54
CA ALA A 137 7.43 7.86 -23.25
C ALA A 137 6.36 8.45 -24.19
N ASN A 138 5.38 7.66 -24.62
CA ASN A 138 4.44 8.04 -25.68
C ASN A 138 3.04 8.33 -25.12
N ARG A 139 2.94 8.94 -23.93
CA ARG A 139 1.65 9.39 -23.41
C ARG A 139 1.06 10.46 -24.32
N ASN A 140 -0.17 10.23 -24.75
CA ASN A 140 -0.95 11.19 -25.54
C ASN A 140 -2.26 11.51 -24.78
N ARG A 141 -2.21 12.54 -23.93
CA ARG A 141 -3.36 12.92 -23.10
C ARG A 141 -4.56 13.28 -23.97
N VAL A 142 -5.65 12.53 -23.82
CA VAL A 142 -6.95 12.87 -24.38
C VAL A 142 -7.56 13.95 -23.50
N GLN A 143 -7.57 15.19 -23.98
CA GLN A 143 -8.07 16.32 -23.21
C GLN A 143 -9.61 16.27 -23.12
N GLU A 144 -10.12 16.32 -21.90
CA GLU A 144 -11.54 16.36 -21.58
C GLU A 144 -11.89 17.74 -20.97
N SER A 145 -13.17 18.06 -20.92
CA SER A 145 -13.65 19.34 -20.37
C SER A 145 -13.63 19.40 -18.84
N GLU A 146 -13.42 18.26 -18.19
CA GLU A 146 -13.36 18.10 -16.73
C GLU A 146 -12.02 17.53 -16.33
N PHE A 147 -11.45 17.99 -15.21
CA PHE A 147 -10.22 17.42 -14.66
C PHE A 147 -10.45 15.98 -14.21
N THR A 148 -9.64 15.04 -14.66
CA THR A 148 -9.82 13.61 -14.39
C THR A 148 -8.76 13.07 -13.47
N PHE A 149 -9.16 12.69 -12.25
CA PHE A 149 -8.34 11.92 -11.33
C PHE A 149 -8.40 10.44 -11.67
N GLY A 150 -7.28 9.74 -11.52
CA GLY A 150 -7.18 8.30 -11.69
C GLY A 150 -6.71 7.60 -10.42
N TYR A 151 -7.26 6.42 -10.17
CA TYR A 151 -6.78 5.48 -9.16
C TYR A 151 -6.46 4.14 -9.82
N ILE A 152 -5.36 3.52 -9.41
CA ILE A 152 -4.95 2.18 -9.85
C ILE A 152 -4.60 1.33 -8.63
N GLY A 153 -5.31 0.22 -8.42
CA GLY A 153 -4.98 -0.70 -7.34
C GLY A 153 -6.08 -1.69 -7.00
N THR A 154 -5.75 -2.73 -6.25
CA THR A 154 -6.75 -3.69 -5.76
C THR A 154 -7.76 -3.01 -4.85
N HIS A 155 -9.04 -3.37 -4.97
CA HIS A 155 -10.13 -2.79 -4.18
C HIS A 155 -10.16 -3.40 -2.76
N ILE A 156 -9.21 -3.00 -1.93
CA ILE A 156 -9.11 -3.41 -0.51
C ILE A 156 -8.98 -2.18 0.40
N PRO A 157 -9.43 -2.25 1.66
CA PRO A 157 -9.39 -1.13 2.60
C PRO A 157 -8.00 -0.51 2.77
N ALA A 158 -6.94 -1.34 2.81
CA ALA A 158 -5.56 -0.88 2.94
C ALA A 158 -5.10 0.09 1.84
N LYS A 159 -5.76 0.07 0.67
CA LYS A 159 -5.45 0.97 -0.47
C LYS A 159 -6.18 2.32 -0.41
N GLY A 160 -7.03 2.57 0.57
CA GLY A 160 -7.62 3.89 0.85
C GLY A 160 -8.62 4.42 -0.17
N ILE A 161 -9.23 3.56 -1.00
CA ILE A 161 -10.20 4.00 -2.03
C ILE A 161 -11.42 4.67 -1.39
N HIS A 162 -11.85 4.19 -0.22
CA HIS A 162 -12.95 4.78 0.55
C HIS A 162 -12.66 6.24 0.92
N ASP A 163 -11.42 6.56 1.30
CA ASP A 163 -10.99 7.92 1.60
C ASP A 163 -10.92 8.78 0.33
N LEU A 164 -10.49 8.19 -0.79
CA LEU A 164 -10.50 8.87 -2.08
C LEU A 164 -11.93 9.24 -2.52
N ILE A 165 -12.88 8.33 -2.41
CA ILE A 165 -14.29 8.59 -2.75
C ILE A 165 -14.87 9.70 -1.86
N ARG A 166 -14.61 9.64 -0.55
CA ARG A 166 -15.02 10.69 0.40
C ARG A 166 -14.38 12.05 0.11
N ALA A 167 -13.09 12.05 -0.26
CA ALA A 167 -12.38 13.27 -0.66
C ALA A 167 -12.94 13.86 -1.94
N PHE A 168 -13.19 13.02 -2.96
CA PHE A 168 -13.80 13.42 -4.22
C PHE A 168 -15.18 14.03 -4.00
N GLY A 169 -15.97 13.48 -3.07
CA GLY A 169 -17.27 14.01 -2.67
C GLY A 169 -17.25 15.43 -2.07
N ARG A 170 -16.07 15.97 -1.74
CA ARG A 170 -15.89 17.34 -1.19
C ARG A 170 -15.40 18.36 -2.21
N LEU A 171 -15.10 17.93 -3.43
CA LEU A 171 -14.59 18.84 -4.44
C LEU A 171 -15.67 19.79 -4.96
N ALA A 172 -15.26 21.03 -5.17
CA ALA A 172 -16.02 22.00 -5.94
C ALA A 172 -15.50 22.03 -7.39
N GLY A 173 -16.39 22.33 -8.34
CA GLY A 173 -16.00 22.45 -9.75
C GLY A 173 -16.22 21.17 -10.55
N LYS A 174 -15.59 21.12 -11.74
CA LYS A 174 -15.79 20.05 -12.71
C LYS A 174 -14.66 19.04 -12.68
N ALA A 175 -14.88 17.92 -12.03
CA ALA A 175 -13.92 16.84 -11.95
C ALA A 175 -14.58 15.48 -12.16
N ARG A 176 -13.76 14.50 -12.56
CA ARG A 176 -14.10 13.07 -12.67
C ARG A 176 -13.13 12.23 -11.87
N LEU A 177 -13.59 11.07 -11.44
CA LEU A 177 -12.74 10.07 -10.79
C LEU A 177 -12.89 8.74 -11.52
N ARG A 178 -11.78 8.22 -12.04
CA ARG A 178 -11.69 6.90 -12.69
C ARG A 178 -10.95 5.91 -11.81
N ILE A 179 -11.60 4.81 -11.50
CA ILE A 179 -11.09 3.78 -10.59
C ILE A 179 -10.81 2.51 -11.39
N TRP A 180 -9.53 2.20 -11.58
CA TRP A 180 -9.03 0.94 -12.14
C TRP A 180 -8.56 0.01 -11.04
N GLY A 181 -8.60 -1.30 -11.30
CA GLY A 181 -7.98 -2.28 -10.45
C GLY A 181 -8.79 -3.55 -10.28
N ARG A 182 -8.20 -4.48 -9.54
CA ARG A 182 -8.84 -5.79 -9.31
C ARG A 182 -9.96 -5.67 -8.29
N PRO A 183 -11.21 -5.99 -8.70
CA PRO A 183 -12.33 -6.02 -7.77
C PRO A 183 -12.18 -7.14 -6.73
N ARG A 184 -12.79 -6.96 -5.58
CA ARG A 184 -12.77 -7.88 -4.43
C ARG A 184 -14.16 -7.99 -3.83
N GLY A 185 -15.05 -8.73 -4.43
CA GLY A 185 -16.36 -9.10 -3.86
C GLY A 185 -17.03 -8.01 -3.02
N GLN A 186 -17.18 -8.28 -1.73
CA GLN A 186 -17.84 -7.40 -0.77
C GLN A 186 -17.12 -6.05 -0.59
N GLU A 187 -15.79 -6.01 -0.63
CA GLU A 187 -15.03 -4.76 -0.50
C GLU A 187 -15.34 -3.80 -1.66
N THR A 188 -15.43 -4.32 -2.88
CA THR A 188 -15.81 -3.50 -4.04
C THR A 188 -17.25 -3.03 -3.95
N ALA A 189 -18.17 -3.87 -3.47
CA ALA A 189 -19.56 -3.50 -3.24
C ALA A 189 -19.66 -2.35 -2.23
N ALA A 190 -19.01 -2.47 -1.09
CA ALA A 190 -18.97 -1.42 -0.06
C ALA A 190 -18.41 -0.09 -0.59
N LEU A 191 -17.40 -0.11 -1.46
CA LEU A 191 -16.88 1.11 -2.10
C LEU A 191 -17.90 1.74 -3.04
N LYS A 192 -18.67 0.93 -3.79
CA LYS A 192 -19.76 1.42 -4.64
C LYS A 192 -20.91 2.01 -3.83
N ASP A 193 -21.21 1.42 -2.67
CA ASP A 193 -22.22 1.95 -1.75
C ASP A 193 -21.81 3.32 -1.20
N ILE A 194 -20.53 3.52 -0.86
CA ILE A 194 -20.01 4.84 -0.46
C ILE A 194 -20.17 5.83 -1.62
N ALA A 195 -19.82 5.46 -2.84
CA ALA A 195 -19.98 6.33 -4.01
C ALA A 195 -21.46 6.67 -4.27
N ALA A 196 -22.36 5.70 -4.14
CA ALA A 196 -23.80 5.89 -4.31
C ALA A 196 -24.44 6.73 -3.19
N SER A 197 -23.79 6.87 -2.03
CA SER A 197 -24.25 7.73 -0.94
C SER A 197 -23.93 9.22 -1.15
N LEU A 198 -23.09 9.54 -2.14
CA LEU A 198 -22.81 10.93 -2.52
C LEU A 198 -23.98 11.54 -3.30
N PRO A 199 -24.09 12.88 -3.36
CA PRO A 199 -25.05 13.53 -4.24
C PRO A 199 -24.92 13.01 -5.68
N PRO A 200 -26.04 12.75 -6.41
CA PRO A 200 -26.00 12.15 -7.75
C PRO A 200 -25.06 12.86 -8.73
N GLU A 201 -25.04 14.20 -8.70
CA GLU A 201 -24.18 15.02 -9.54
C GLU A 201 -22.67 14.80 -9.31
N ILE A 202 -22.29 14.22 -8.15
CA ILE A 202 -20.92 13.84 -7.81
C ILE A 202 -20.72 12.34 -8.03
N GLY A 203 -21.66 11.52 -7.54
CA GLY A 203 -21.57 10.06 -7.65
C GLY A 203 -21.47 9.57 -9.10
N ASP A 204 -22.24 10.19 -10.00
CA ASP A 204 -22.25 9.89 -11.44
C ASP A 204 -20.91 10.26 -12.14
N LYS A 205 -20.04 11.02 -11.50
CA LYS A 205 -18.67 11.34 -11.97
C LYS A 205 -17.63 10.31 -11.54
N ILE A 206 -18.01 9.29 -10.77
CA ILE A 206 -17.11 8.19 -10.35
C ILE A 206 -17.30 7.03 -11.32
N GLU A 207 -16.30 6.79 -12.15
CA GLU A 207 -16.33 5.77 -13.20
C GLU A 207 -15.50 4.54 -12.74
N TRP A 208 -16.15 3.37 -12.71
CA TRP A 208 -15.49 2.08 -12.43
C TRP A 208 -14.99 1.50 -13.75
N MET A 209 -13.68 1.53 -13.92
CA MET A 209 -13.05 1.20 -15.19
C MET A 209 -12.83 -0.32 -15.34
N PRO A 210 -12.82 -0.84 -16.58
CA PRO A 210 -12.48 -2.25 -16.82
C PRO A 210 -11.01 -2.52 -16.49
N GLU A 211 -10.67 -3.80 -16.32
CA GLU A 211 -9.28 -4.25 -16.20
C GLU A 211 -8.49 -3.88 -17.46
N TYR A 212 -7.22 -3.56 -17.27
CA TYR A 212 -6.26 -3.29 -18.35
C TYR A 212 -5.08 -4.25 -18.26
N ARG A 213 -4.39 -4.46 -19.37
CA ARG A 213 -3.12 -5.18 -19.36
C ARG A 213 -1.99 -4.20 -19.05
N ASN A 214 -1.06 -4.61 -18.21
CA ASN A 214 0.01 -3.72 -17.78
C ASN A 214 0.83 -3.14 -18.96
N GLN A 215 0.99 -3.85 -20.07
CA GLN A 215 1.64 -3.34 -21.27
C GLN A 215 0.88 -2.17 -21.94
N ASP A 216 -0.42 -2.05 -21.70
CA ASP A 216 -1.31 -1.06 -22.29
C ASP A 216 -1.64 0.10 -21.31
N ILE A 217 -0.97 0.16 -20.13
CA ILE A 217 -1.26 1.11 -19.04
C ILE A 217 -1.24 2.57 -19.49
N VAL A 218 -0.37 2.93 -20.43
CA VAL A 218 -0.29 4.32 -20.93
C VAL A 218 -1.59 4.67 -21.65
N ARG A 219 -1.97 3.88 -22.66
CA ARG A 219 -3.16 4.12 -23.47
C ARG A 219 -4.47 3.98 -22.68
N ASP A 220 -4.55 2.94 -21.84
CA ASP A 220 -5.80 2.57 -21.19
C ASP A 220 -6.04 3.34 -19.88
N VAL A 221 -4.98 3.91 -19.29
CA VAL A 221 -5.06 4.65 -18.04
C VAL A 221 -4.45 6.05 -18.16
N PHE A 222 -3.14 6.17 -18.40
CA PHE A 222 -2.46 7.48 -18.29
C PHE A 222 -2.88 8.49 -19.35
N ASP A 223 -3.27 8.07 -20.55
CA ASP A 223 -3.83 8.96 -21.58
C ASP A 223 -5.20 9.52 -21.18
N ARG A 224 -5.86 8.91 -20.18
CA ARG A 224 -7.24 9.23 -19.77
C ARG A 224 -7.35 9.95 -18.44
N VAL A 225 -6.24 10.36 -17.84
CA VAL A 225 -6.23 11.03 -16.53
C VAL A 225 -5.29 12.23 -16.54
N ASP A 226 -5.57 13.21 -15.68
CA ASP A 226 -4.73 14.37 -15.46
C ASP A 226 -3.79 14.20 -14.28
N ALA A 227 -4.24 13.50 -13.23
CA ALA A 227 -3.43 13.14 -12.08
C ALA A 227 -3.78 11.74 -11.57
N ILE A 228 -2.81 11.05 -10.97
CA ILE A 228 -3.03 9.79 -10.25
C ILE A 228 -3.09 10.07 -8.75
N VAL A 229 -4.04 9.43 -8.05
CA VAL A 229 -4.16 9.49 -6.60
C VAL A 229 -3.79 8.13 -6.01
N VAL A 230 -2.86 8.13 -5.05
CA VAL A 230 -2.42 6.94 -4.30
C VAL A 230 -2.72 7.16 -2.82
N PRO A 231 -3.97 6.88 -2.39
CA PRO A 231 -4.46 7.24 -1.06
C PRO A 231 -4.21 6.16 -0.01
N SER A 232 -3.22 5.29 -0.21
CA SER A 232 -3.00 4.10 0.63
C SER A 232 -2.99 4.41 2.12
N VAL A 233 -3.81 3.65 2.86
CA VAL A 233 -3.89 3.69 4.32
C VAL A 233 -2.71 2.94 4.94
N TRP A 234 -2.29 1.83 4.33
CA TRP A 234 -1.07 1.18 4.77
C TRP A 234 0.17 1.96 4.30
N VAL A 235 1.24 1.83 5.06
CA VAL A 235 2.51 2.50 4.75
C VAL A 235 3.24 1.69 3.68
N GLU A 236 3.07 2.10 2.43
CA GLU A 236 3.69 1.45 1.27
C GLU A 236 5.22 1.59 1.31
N ASN A 237 5.92 0.61 0.73
CA ASN A 237 7.36 0.70 0.58
C ASN A 237 7.76 1.47 -0.69
N SER A 238 7.36 0.99 -1.86
CA SER A 238 7.65 1.63 -3.16
C SER A 238 6.53 1.29 -4.16
N PRO A 239 5.42 2.07 -4.16
CA PRO A 239 4.28 1.77 -5.03
C PRO A 239 4.65 1.95 -6.51
N LEU A 240 4.60 0.88 -7.30
CA LEU A 240 4.95 0.90 -8.72
C LEU A 240 4.14 1.94 -9.51
N VAL A 241 2.88 2.15 -9.13
CA VAL A 241 2.00 3.12 -9.79
C VAL A 241 2.52 4.56 -9.72
N ILE A 242 3.23 4.93 -8.65
CA ILE A 242 3.86 6.25 -8.54
C ILE A 242 4.95 6.40 -9.60
N HIS A 243 5.84 5.41 -9.70
CA HIS A 243 6.91 5.41 -10.70
C HIS A 243 6.37 5.40 -12.14
N GLU A 244 5.37 4.57 -12.41
CA GLU A 244 4.73 4.46 -13.72
C GLU A 244 4.06 5.78 -14.13
N ALA A 245 3.33 6.42 -13.21
CA ALA A 245 2.70 7.72 -13.44
C ALA A 245 3.73 8.81 -13.71
N GLN A 246 4.79 8.90 -12.92
CA GLN A 246 5.87 9.89 -13.10
C GLN A 246 6.60 9.70 -14.43
N GLN A 247 6.87 8.45 -14.82
CA GLN A 247 7.46 8.17 -16.14
C GLN A 247 6.54 8.56 -17.29
N ALA A 248 5.24 8.44 -17.13
CA ALA A 248 4.23 8.93 -18.06
C ALA A 248 3.98 10.44 -17.94
N ARG A 249 4.73 11.17 -17.09
CA ARG A 249 4.55 12.60 -16.81
C ARG A 249 3.15 12.94 -16.31
N VAL A 250 2.60 12.07 -15.48
CA VAL A 250 1.34 12.29 -14.77
C VAL A 250 1.66 12.67 -13.32
N PRO A 251 1.24 13.83 -12.83
CA PRO A 251 1.44 14.22 -11.44
C PRO A 251 0.72 13.25 -10.49
N VAL A 252 1.29 13.08 -9.29
CA VAL A 252 0.76 12.14 -8.30
C VAL A 252 0.34 12.88 -7.05
N ILE A 253 -0.83 12.56 -6.51
CA ILE A 253 -1.26 12.95 -5.16
C ILE A 253 -1.15 11.72 -4.26
N THR A 254 -0.36 11.78 -3.20
CA THR A 254 -0.18 10.64 -2.29
C THR A 254 -0.01 11.08 -0.84
N ALA A 255 -0.15 10.12 0.09
CA ALA A 255 0.04 10.38 1.51
C ALA A 255 1.51 10.68 1.84
N ASN A 256 1.74 11.63 2.75
CA ASN A 256 3.08 11.98 3.25
C ASN A 256 3.56 10.94 4.26
N THR A 257 3.81 9.71 3.80
CA THR A 257 4.27 8.62 4.64
C THR A 257 4.99 7.53 3.84
N GLY A 258 5.90 6.83 4.50
CA GLY A 258 6.59 5.66 3.96
C GLY A 258 7.34 5.93 2.68
N GLY A 259 7.47 4.89 1.86
CA GLY A 259 8.11 5.02 0.56
C GLY A 259 7.32 5.87 -0.44
N MET A 260 6.03 6.12 -0.20
CA MET A 260 5.24 7.03 -1.05
C MET A 260 5.84 8.44 -1.05
N ALA A 261 6.21 8.95 0.13
CA ALA A 261 6.79 10.29 0.28
C ALA A 261 8.22 10.41 -0.23
N GLU A 262 8.91 9.30 -0.48
CA GLU A 262 10.26 9.34 -1.07
C GLU A 262 10.25 9.72 -2.55
N TYR A 263 9.19 9.38 -3.26
CA TYR A 263 9.10 9.54 -4.71
C TYR A 263 8.29 10.75 -5.16
N VAL A 264 7.47 11.30 -4.25
CA VAL A 264 6.67 12.49 -4.53
C VAL A 264 7.22 13.68 -3.75
N HIS A 265 7.81 14.62 -4.47
CA HIS A 265 8.26 15.90 -3.93
C HIS A 265 7.13 16.92 -4.05
N HIS A 266 6.64 17.37 -2.89
CA HIS A 266 5.49 18.28 -2.81
C HIS A 266 5.69 19.53 -3.67
N GLU A 267 4.70 19.85 -4.50
CA GLU A 267 4.70 20.98 -5.44
C GLU A 267 5.74 20.93 -6.58
N VAL A 268 6.48 19.82 -6.71
CA VAL A 268 7.48 19.65 -7.79
C VAL A 268 6.99 18.61 -8.80
N ASN A 269 6.71 17.39 -8.37
CA ASN A 269 6.24 16.30 -9.23
C ASN A 269 4.90 15.71 -8.79
N GLY A 270 4.26 16.34 -7.80
CA GLY A 270 2.98 15.93 -7.24
C GLY A 270 2.65 16.67 -5.95
N LEU A 271 1.62 16.23 -5.27
CA LEU A 271 1.19 16.80 -3.99
C LEU A 271 1.16 15.72 -2.90
N LEU A 272 1.59 16.11 -1.70
CA LEU A 272 1.52 15.27 -0.51
C LEU A 272 0.37 15.75 0.39
N PHE A 273 -0.36 14.80 0.98
CA PHE A 273 -1.41 15.08 1.98
C PHE A 273 -1.12 14.33 3.29
N GLU A 274 -1.72 14.79 4.37
CA GLU A 274 -1.62 14.16 5.68
C GLU A 274 -2.19 12.72 5.63
N HIS A 275 -1.38 11.75 6.02
CA HIS A 275 -1.74 10.34 5.95
C HIS A 275 -3.07 10.05 6.67
N ARG A 276 -3.98 9.33 6.01
CA ARG A 276 -5.31 8.94 6.50
C ARG A 276 -6.27 10.11 6.75
N SER A 277 -6.00 11.26 6.16
CA SER A 277 -6.88 12.43 6.19
C SER A 277 -7.54 12.64 4.84
N PHE A 278 -8.76 12.12 4.66
CA PHE A 278 -9.50 12.38 3.41
C PHE A 278 -9.84 13.88 3.24
N ALA A 279 -9.88 14.65 4.34
CA ALA A 279 -10.05 16.10 4.27
C ALA A 279 -8.81 16.78 3.66
N ALA A 280 -7.60 16.39 4.11
CA ALA A 280 -6.36 16.89 3.54
C ALA A 280 -6.19 16.41 2.08
N LEU A 281 -6.59 15.17 1.76
CA LEU A 281 -6.61 14.68 0.39
C LEU A 281 -7.53 15.55 -0.50
N ALA A 282 -8.74 15.87 -0.03
CA ALA A 282 -9.67 16.74 -0.77
C ALA A 282 -9.07 18.12 -1.04
N GLN A 283 -8.37 18.71 -0.06
CA GLN A 283 -7.69 19.99 -0.24
C GLN A 283 -6.62 19.93 -1.34
N GLN A 284 -5.81 18.87 -1.38
CA GLN A 284 -4.79 18.73 -2.43
C GLN A 284 -5.42 18.45 -3.80
N MET A 285 -6.48 17.66 -3.86
CA MET A 285 -7.22 17.43 -5.10
C MET A 285 -7.85 18.72 -5.63
N GLN A 286 -8.42 19.55 -4.75
CA GLN A 286 -9.04 20.82 -5.13
C GLN A 286 -8.06 21.75 -5.86
N ARG A 287 -6.79 21.80 -5.45
CA ARG A 287 -5.75 22.62 -6.10
C ARG A 287 -5.48 22.28 -7.58
N PHE A 288 -5.93 21.12 -8.05
CA PHE A 288 -5.85 20.76 -9.47
C PHE A 288 -7.11 21.13 -10.24
N VAL A 289 -8.23 21.38 -9.55
CA VAL A 289 -9.52 21.70 -10.18
C VAL A 289 -9.69 23.21 -10.32
N ASP A 290 -9.07 24.01 -9.41
CA ASP A 290 -9.04 25.47 -9.42
C ASP A 290 -8.13 25.99 -10.55
#